data_d3c9cb1e311fa913f5c28b9dcdb1ccb7
#
_entry.id   d3c9cb1e311fa913f5c28b9dcdb1ccb7
#
_cell.length_a   1.000
_cell.length_b   1.000
_cell.length_c   1.000
_cell.angle_alpha   90.00
_cell.angle_beta   90.00
_cell.angle_gamma   90.00
#
_symmetry.space_group_name_H-M   'P 1'
#
loop_
_entity.id
_entity.type
_entity.pdbx_description
1 polymer ?
#
loop_
_entity_poly.entity_id
_entity_poly.type
_entity_poly.pdbx_seq_one_letter_code
_entity_poly.pdbx_strand_id
1 'polypeptide(L)'
;MVRIGEKQPFGVTIITADYRQDFLIPALTSQLTFVWNANREAQDVQIDDNGFPVRPALLGSLRGRDYDVFYLGYNADGRIGRINLTGSAYYAFGEDRNSFFTDERADISAYFAALEASYDRDWMRFRLSGLYATGDGDPYNKTEGGFDA
;
A
#
# COMPACT_ATOMS: atom_id res chain seq x y z
N MET A 1 -1.76 15.20 11.54
CA MET A 1 -0.40 15.66 11.20
C MET A 1 -0.20 15.33 9.73
N VAL A 2 -0.04 16.34 8.88
CA VAL A 2 0.24 16.13 7.45
C VAL A 2 1.75 16.06 7.29
N ARG A 3 2.26 14.95 6.78
CA ARG A 3 3.67 14.83 6.36
C ARG A 3 3.73 14.93 4.85
N ILE A 4 4.45 15.91 4.35
CA ILE A 4 4.80 15.99 2.93
C ILE A 4 6.14 15.28 2.79
N GLY A 5 6.15 14.16 2.06
CA GLY A 5 7.35 13.38 1.84
C GLY A 5 8.39 14.12 1.00
N GLU A 6 9.64 13.84 1.24
CA GLU A 6 10.74 14.37 0.44
C GLU A 6 10.69 13.80 -0.98
N LYS A 7 10.95 14.66 -1.95
CA LYS A 7 11.12 14.25 -3.34
C LYS A 7 12.40 13.39 -3.42
N GLN A 8 12.25 12.12 -3.72
CA GLN A 8 13.40 11.27 -3.93
C GLN A 8 14.11 11.61 -5.25
N PRO A 9 15.43 11.41 -5.35
CA PRO A 9 16.20 11.77 -6.54
C PRO A 9 15.81 10.99 -7.81
N PHE A 10 14.92 10.01 -7.70
CA PHE A 10 14.51 9.09 -8.77
C PHE A 10 13.12 9.37 -9.36
N GLY A 11 12.61 10.58 -9.27
CA GLY A 11 11.30 10.91 -9.84
C GLY A 11 10.10 10.37 -9.05
N VAL A 12 10.31 9.73 -7.91
CA VAL A 12 9.25 9.24 -7.03
C VAL A 12 8.80 10.34 -6.08
N THR A 13 7.50 10.55 -5.99
CA THR A 13 6.86 11.48 -5.04
C THR A 13 5.89 10.71 -4.16
N ILE A 14 6.04 10.82 -2.84
CA ILE A 14 5.13 10.21 -1.87
C ILE A 14 4.55 11.33 -1.01
N ILE A 15 3.23 11.42 -0.95
CA ILE A 15 2.50 12.31 -0.05
C ILE A 15 1.64 11.46 0.85
N THR A 16 1.75 11.67 2.17
CA THR A 16 0.93 10.99 3.17
C THR A 16 0.14 12.00 3.97
N ALA A 17 -1.12 11.67 4.23
CA ALA A 17 -1.98 12.42 5.14
C ALA A 17 -2.67 11.45 6.08
N ASP A 18 -2.49 11.67 7.38
CA ASP A 18 -3.07 10.84 8.42
C ASP A 18 -4.02 11.66 9.29
N TYR A 19 -5.18 11.08 9.58
CA TYR A 19 -6.13 11.63 10.53
C TYR A 19 -6.47 10.58 11.57
N ARG A 20 -6.24 10.91 12.85
CA ARG A 20 -6.46 10.02 13.97
C ARG A 20 -7.52 10.59 14.91
N GLN A 21 -8.49 9.75 15.27
CA GLN A 21 -9.57 10.10 16.17
C GLN A 21 -10.14 8.90 16.92
N ASP A 22 -10.63 9.14 18.14
CA ASP A 22 -11.10 8.10 19.05
C ASP A 22 -12.64 7.97 19.06
N PHE A 23 -13.37 8.59 18.11
CA PHE A 23 -14.82 8.72 18.19
C PHE A 23 -15.62 7.85 17.23
N LEU A 24 -15.04 7.32 16.15
CA LEU A 24 -15.78 6.53 15.15
C LEU A 24 -16.38 5.26 15.78
N ILE A 25 -15.61 4.61 16.61
CA ILE A 25 -16.07 3.47 17.42
C ILE A 25 -15.60 3.71 18.84
N PRO A 26 -16.50 3.89 19.81
CA PRO A 26 -16.12 4.05 21.22
C PRO A 26 -15.20 2.92 21.65
N ALA A 27 -14.14 3.23 22.37
CA ALA A 27 -13.09 2.33 22.83
C ALA A 27 -12.09 1.83 21.75
N LEU A 28 -12.20 2.30 20.50
CA LEU A 28 -11.18 2.09 19.47
C LEU A 28 -10.56 3.42 19.04
N THR A 29 -9.26 3.45 18.94
CA THR A 29 -8.54 4.52 18.25
C THR A 29 -8.59 4.24 16.76
N SER A 30 -9.14 5.16 15.99
CA SER A 30 -9.30 5.04 14.54
C SER A 30 -8.37 5.99 13.82
N GLN A 31 -7.75 5.52 12.75
CA GLN A 31 -6.87 6.30 11.89
C GLN A 31 -7.29 6.13 10.43
N LEU A 32 -7.52 7.25 9.76
CA LEU A 32 -7.64 7.31 8.31
C LEU A 32 -6.30 7.72 7.73
N THR A 33 -5.84 7.00 6.74
CA THR A 33 -4.58 7.24 6.05
C THR A 33 -4.84 7.41 4.57
N PHE A 34 -4.28 8.45 3.99
CA PHE A 34 -4.23 8.65 2.56
C PHE A 34 -2.76 8.73 2.13
N VAL A 35 -2.40 7.96 1.12
CA VAL A 35 -1.06 7.99 0.53
C VAL A 35 -1.21 8.16 -0.97
N TRP A 36 -0.49 9.10 -1.53
CA TRP A 36 -0.26 9.23 -2.96
C TRP A 36 1.20 8.90 -3.25
N ASN A 37 1.42 7.91 -4.09
CA ASN A 37 2.72 7.50 -4.56
C ASN A 37 2.76 7.67 -6.08
N ALA A 38 3.63 8.53 -6.56
CA ALA A 38 3.78 8.84 -7.97
C ALA A 38 5.21 8.57 -8.41
N ASN A 39 5.38 7.84 -9.49
CA ASN A 39 6.65 7.68 -10.18
C ASN A 39 6.54 8.29 -11.59
N ARG A 40 7.55 9.03 -12.00
CA ARG A 40 7.60 9.76 -13.28
C ARG A 40 8.88 9.50 -14.05
N GLU A 41 9.43 8.31 -13.89
CA GLU A 41 10.68 7.99 -14.59
C GLU A 41 10.45 7.63 -16.05
N ALA A 42 9.23 7.25 -16.40
CA ALA A 42 8.82 6.87 -17.74
C ALA A 42 9.77 5.83 -18.36
N GLN A 43 10.47 6.19 -19.43
CA GLN A 43 11.40 5.29 -20.12
C GLN A 43 12.87 5.52 -19.73
N ASP A 44 13.13 6.39 -18.78
CA ASP A 44 14.50 6.71 -18.39
C ASP A 44 15.10 5.60 -17.54
N VAL A 45 16.16 5.00 -18.05
CA VAL A 45 17.00 4.08 -17.29
C VAL A 45 18.04 4.90 -16.53
N GLN A 46 17.98 4.88 -15.21
CA GLN A 46 19.00 5.52 -14.40
C GLN A 46 20.21 4.60 -14.25
N ILE A 47 21.35 5.10 -14.70
CA ILE A 47 22.63 4.40 -14.64
C ILE A 47 23.53 5.16 -13.67
N ASP A 48 24.23 4.45 -12.77
CA ASP A 48 25.19 5.04 -11.85
C ASP A 48 26.49 5.43 -12.57
N ASP A 49 27.39 6.11 -11.84
CA ASP A 49 28.68 6.56 -12.37
C ASP A 49 29.59 5.40 -12.84
N ASN A 50 29.27 4.16 -12.47
CA ASN A 50 29.99 2.96 -12.88
C ASN A 50 29.35 2.24 -14.07
N GLY A 51 28.24 2.75 -14.59
CA GLY A 51 27.52 2.19 -15.73
C GLY A 51 26.54 1.07 -15.36
N PHE A 52 26.15 0.94 -14.08
CA PHE A 52 25.16 -0.05 -13.65
C PHE A 52 23.78 0.59 -13.42
N PRO A 53 22.68 -0.14 -13.70
CA PRO A 53 21.35 0.32 -13.36
C PRO A 53 21.22 0.58 -11.84
N VAL A 54 20.74 1.76 -11.48
CA VAL A 54 20.59 2.17 -10.07
C VAL A 54 19.50 1.37 -9.35
N ARG A 55 18.63 0.70 -10.09
CA ARG A 55 17.63 -0.22 -9.58
C ARG A 55 17.85 -1.63 -10.07
N PRO A 56 17.47 -2.63 -9.25
CA PRO A 56 17.38 -3.97 -9.78
C PRO A 56 16.41 -3.98 -10.96
N ALA A 57 16.88 -4.40 -12.12
CA ALA A 57 16.02 -4.68 -13.24
C ALA A 57 15.08 -5.83 -12.85
N LEU A 58 13.78 -5.59 -12.81
CA LEU A 58 12.81 -6.66 -12.72
C LEU A 58 12.88 -7.43 -14.02
N LEU A 59 13.36 -8.68 -13.94
CA LEU A 59 13.33 -9.72 -14.98
C LEU A 59 13.27 -9.20 -16.44
N GLY A 60 14.33 -8.54 -16.86
CA GLY A 60 14.52 -8.22 -18.28
C GLY A 60 14.06 -6.84 -18.75
N SER A 61 13.42 -6.03 -17.92
CA SER A 61 13.07 -4.66 -18.29
C SER A 61 13.93 -3.66 -17.52
N LEU A 62 14.68 -2.85 -18.26
CA LEU A 62 15.48 -1.74 -17.71
C LEU A 62 14.69 -0.42 -17.68
N ARG A 63 13.39 -0.45 -18.03
CA ARG A 63 12.58 0.76 -18.12
C ARG A 63 12.23 1.32 -16.76
N GLY A 64 12.19 2.63 -16.66
CA GLY A 64 11.61 3.34 -15.53
C GLY A 64 10.11 3.08 -15.42
N ARG A 65 9.55 3.38 -14.27
CA ARG A 65 8.11 3.27 -14.03
C ARG A 65 7.43 4.63 -14.18
N ASP A 66 6.18 4.62 -14.62
CA ASP A 66 5.32 5.79 -14.70
C ASP A 66 3.93 5.46 -14.19
N TYR A 67 3.70 5.71 -12.89
CA TYR A 67 2.43 5.41 -12.25
C TYR A 67 1.99 6.49 -11.28
N ASP A 68 0.69 6.52 -11.03
CA ASP A 68 0.03 7.18 -9.91
C ASP A 68 -0.77 6.15 -9.12
N VAL A 69 -0.40 5.90 -7.88
CA VAL A 69 -1.13 5.02 -6.98
C VAL A 69 -1.58 5.79 -5.76
N PHE A 70 -2.85 5.67 -5.45
CA PHE A 70 -3.49 6.23 -4.28
C PHE A 70 -3.86 5.10 -3.34
N TYR A 71 -3.54 5.25 -2.07
CA TYR A 71 -3.95 4.33 -1.02
C TYR A 71 -4.89 5.05 -0.06
N LEU A 72 -6.07 4.48 0.14
CA LEU A 72 -6.97 4.89 1.20
C LEU A 72 -6.98 3.79 2.26
N GLY A 73 -6.53 4.12 3.46
CA GLY A 73 -6.36 3.20 4.56
C GLY A 73 -7.23 3.55 5.77
N TYR A 74 -7.71 2.52 6.43
CA TYR A 74 -8.33 2.61 7.75
C TYR A 74 -7.63 1.64 8.70
N ASN A 75 -7.19 2.16 9.84
CA ASN A 75 -6.61 1.38 10.91
C ASN A 75 -7.42 1.61 12.19
N ALA A 76 -7.61 0.56 12.95
CA ALA A 76 -8.27 0.63 14.25
C ALA A 76 -7.55 -0.24 15.27
N ASP A 77 -7.42 0.28 16.48
CA ASP A 77 -6.83 -0.43 17.61
C ASP A 77 -7.57 -0.07 18.91
N GLY A 78 -7.84 -1.06 19.73
CA GLY A 78 -8.44 -0.81 21.03
C GLY A 78 -9.03 -2.05 21.70
N ARG A 79 -9.89 -1.81 22.70
CA ARG A 79 -10.45 -2.87 23.53
C ARG A 79 -11.94 -2.67 23.76
N ILE A 80 -12.72 -3.67 23.45
CA ILE A 80 -14.15 -3.72 23.72
C ILE A 80 -14.41 -4.80 24.77
N GLY A 81 -14.64 -4.39 26.02
CA GLY A 81 -14.78 -5.32 27.12
C GLY A 81 -13.52 -6.16 27.38
N ARG A 82 -13.59 -7.47 27.12
CA ARG A 82 -12.44 -8.39 27.24
C ARG A 82 -11.77 -8.72 25.91
N ILE A 83 -12.24 -8.13 24.81
CA ILE A 83 -11.71 -8.39 23.49
C ILE A 83 -10.83 -7.20 23.08
N ASN A 84 -9.57 -7.48 22.77
CA ASN A 84 -8.69 -6.53 22.12
C ASN A 84 -8.83 -6.75 20.61
N LEU A 85 -8.95 -5.65 19.85
CA LEU A 85 -9.10 -5.67 18.41
C LEU A 85 -8.04 -4.76 17.80
N THR A 86 -7.35 -5.26 16.79
CA THR A 86 -6.45 -4.48 15.94
C THR A 86 -6.77 -4.84 14.51
N GLY A 87 -7.00 -3.85 13.68
CA GLY A 87 -7.37 -4.09 12.28
C GLY A 87 -6.84 -3.01 11.36
N SER A 88 -6.60 -3.40 10.11
CA SER A 88 -6.18 -2.53 9.03
C SER A 88 -6.89 -2.93 7.75
N ALA A 89 -7.33 -1.95 6.98
CA ALA A 89 -7.88 -2.16 5.65
C ALA A 89 -7.37 -1.06 4.72
N TYR A 90 -6.94 -1.44 3.53
CA TYR A 90 -6.43 -0.52 2.53
C TYR A 90 -7.05 -0.83 1.17
N TYR A 91 -7.34 0.21 0.43
CA TYR A 91 -7.70 0.17 -0.98
C TYR A 91 -6.65 0.95 -1.77
N ALA A 92 -6.02 0.27 -2.71
CA ALA A 92 -5.08 0.88 -3.66
C ALA A 92 -5.80 1.05 -4.99
N PHE A 93 -5.73 2.25 -5.56
CA PHE A 93 -6.33 2.57 -6.85
C PHE A 93 -5.47 3.60 -7.60
N GLY A 94 -5.55 3.59 -8.90
CA GLY A 94 -4.76 4.50 -9.72
C GLY A 94 -4.51 3.97 -11.11
N GLU A 95 -3.41 4.39 -11.69
CA GLU A 95 -3.01 3.95 -13.04
C GLU A 95 -1.50 3.69 -13.11
N ASP A 96 -1.13 2.63 -13.79
CA ASP A 96 0.20 2.42 -14.33
C ASP A 96 0.16 2.72 -15.84
N ARG A 97 0.93 3.72 -16.29
CA ARG A 97 0.98 4.12 -17.71
C ARG A 97 1.90 3.24 -18.53
N ASN A 98 2.65 2.39 -17.86
CA ASN A 98 3.70 1.60 -18.43
C ASN A 98 3.80 0.26 -17.67
N SER A 99 2.68 -0.49 -17.70
CA SER A 99 2.59 -1.78 -17.04
C SER A 99 3.76 -2.68 -17.41
N PHE A 100 4.31 -3.33 -16.40
CA PHE A 100 5.50 -4.15 -16.56
C PHE A 100 5.30 -5.30 -17.55
N PHE A 101 4.10 -5.88 -17.59
CA PHE A 101 3.80 -7.07 -18.41
C PHE A 101 3.34 -6.75 -19.82
N THR A 102 2.57 -5.68 -20.00
CA THR A 102 1.93 -5.40 -21.28
C THR A 102 2.54 -4.22 -22.02
N ASP A 103 3.34 -3.38 -21.32
CA ASP A 103 3.85 -2.12 -21.86
C ASP A 103 2.74 -1.13 -22.25
N GLU A 104 1.53 -1.38 -21.76
CA GLU A 104 0.36 -0.56 -21.98
C GLU A 104 -0.12 0.05 -20.66
N ARG A 105 -1.06 0.97 -20.74
CA ARG A 105 -1.73 1.52 -19.56
C ARG A 105 -2.60 0.45 -18.91
N ALA A 106 -2.46 0.32 -17.58
CA ALA A 106 -3.29 -0.52 -16.74
C ALA A 106 -3.89 0.29 -15.59
N ASP A 107 -5.12 -0.04 -15.21
CA ASP A 107 -5.78 0.52 -14.04
C ASP A 107 -5.43 -0.31 -12.81
N ILE A 108 -5.08 0.35 -11.71
CA ILE A 108 -4.73 -0.30 -10.44
C ILE A 108 -5.97 -0.36 -9.56
N SER A 109 -6.32 -1.57 -9.08
CA SER A 109 -7.42 -1.77 -8.15
C SER A 109 -7.16 -2.96 -7.25
N ALA A 110 -6.69 -2.73 -6.04
CA ALA A 110 -6.27 -3.77 -5.13
C ALA A 110 -6.72 -3.50 -3.69
N TYR A 111 -6.92 -4.58 -2.92
CA TYR A 111 -7.41 -4.51 -1.55
C TYR A 111 -6.52 -5.29 -0.61
N PHE A 112 -6.37 -4.76 0.59
CA PHE A 112 -5.72 -5.41 1.70
C PHE A 112 -6.58 -5.29 2.95
N ALA A 113 -6.67 -6.35 3.73
CA ALA A 113 -7.29 -6.31 5.05
C ALA A 113 -6.55 -7.25 6.00
N ALA A 114 -6.31 -6.80 7.22
CA ALA A 114 -5.77 -7.60 8.29
C ALA A 114 -6.58 -7.34 9.58
N LEU A 115 -6.86 -8.39 10.32
CA LEU A 115 -7.59 -8.30 11.59
C LEU A 115 -6.95 -9.25 12.59
N GLU A 116 -6.75 -8.75 13.80
CA GLU A 116 -6.41 -9.54 14.96
C GLU A 116 -7.43 -9.29 16.07
N ALA A 117 -7.95 -10.36 16.66
CA ALA A 117 -8.77 -10.31 17.83
C ALA A 117 -8.15 -11.18 18.94
N SER A 118 -8.07 -10.67 20.16
CA SER A 118 -7.63 -11.46 21.30
C SER A 118 -8.60 -11.31 22.49
N TYR A 119 -8.80 -12.40 23.18
CA TYR A 119 -9.67 -12.49 24.35
C TYR A 119 -8.87 -12.91 25.57
N ASP A 120 -8.90 -12.09 26.61
CA ASP A 120 -8.21 -12.32 27.87
C ASP A 120 -9.17 -12.97 28.89
N ARG A 121 -8.81 -14.17 29.38
CA ARG A 121 -9.52 -14.85 30.44
C ARG A 121 -8.55 -15.38 31.49
N ASP A 122 -8.54 -14.74 32.65
CA ASP A 122 -7.65 -15.04 33.77
C ASP A 122 -6.16 -15.03 33.33
N TRP A 123 -5.52 -16.19 33.36
CA TRP A 123 -4.14 -16.38 32.94
C TRP A 123 -4.00 -16.80 31.47
N MET A 124 -5.13 -16.98 30.74
CA MET A 124 -5.14 -17.39 29.32
C MET A 124 -5.46 -16.22 28.40
N ARG A 125 -4.79 -16.22 27.26
CA ARG A 125 -5.11 -15.33 26.13
C ARG A 125 -5.35 -16.17 24.88
N PHE A 126 -6.52 -16.02 24.30
CA PHE A 126 -6.86 -16.59 23.00
C PHE A 126 -6.69 -15.51 21.96
N ARG A 127 -6.01 -15.85 20.84
CA ARG A 127 -5.75 -14.92 19.74
C ARG A 127 -6.16 -15.56 18.43
N LEU A 128 -6.84 -14.78 17.60
CA LEU A 128 -7.18 -15.13 16.22
C LEU A 128 -6.72 -13.99 15.32
N SER A 129 -5.99 -14.32 14.26
CA SER A 129 -5.52 -13.35 13.28
C SER A 129 -5.88 -13.84 11.88
N GLY A 130 -6.25 -12.89 11.01
CA GLY A 130 -6.53 -13.13 9.60
C GLY A 130 -5.95 -12.02 8.75
N LEU A 131 -5.52 -12.39 7.55
CA LEU A 131 -5.01 -11.47 6.53
C LEU A 131 -5.60 -11.84 5.19
N TYR A 132 -6.01 -10.84 4.44
CA TYR A 132 -6.45 -10.95 3.06
C TYR A 132 -5.77 -9.88 2.22
N ALA A 133 -5.22 -10.27 1.09
CA ALA A 133 -4.71 -9.38 0.07
C ALA A 133 -5.17 -9.87 -1.30
N THR A 134 -5.57 -8.98 -2.18
CA THR A 134 -5.87 -9.35 -3.56
C THR A 134 -4.60 -9.68 -4.30
N GLY A 135 -4.67 -10.72 -5.13
CA GLY A 135 -3.66 -11.05 -6.11
C GLY A 135 -4.08 -10.59 -7.50
N ASP A 136 -3.14 -10.53 -8.41
CA ASP A 136 -3.44 -10.36 -9.82
C ASP A 136 -3.61 -11.75 -10.47
N GLY A 137 -4.81 -12.01 -10.95
CA GLY A 137 -5.15 -13.30 -11.59
C GLY A 137 -4.76 -13.38 -13.06
N ASP A 138 -4.54 -12.25 -13.72
CA ASP A 138 -4.12 -12.15 -15.12
C ASP A 138 -3.29 -10.89 -15.36
N PRO A 139 -1.96 -10.98 -15.24
CA PRO A 139 -1.06 -9.83 -15.37
C PRO A 139 -0.99 -9.26 -16.80
N TYR A 140 -1.63 -9.90 -17.77
CA TYR A 140 -1.69 -9.42 -19.15
C TYR A 140 -3.00 -8.69 -19.49
N ASN A 141 -3.90 -8.54 -18.54
CA ASN A 141 -5.08 -7.71 -18.72
C ASN A 141 -4.77 -6.24 -18.44
N LYS A 142 -5.79 -5.38 -18.51
CA LYS A 142 -5.64 -3.92 -18.27
C LYS A 142 -5.89 -3.50 -16.83
N THR A 143 -5.89 -4.45 -15.88
CA THR A 143 -6.14 -4.16 -14.47
C THR A 143 -5.11 -4.86 -13.60
N GLU A 144 -4.34 -4.10 -12.88
CA GLU A 144 -3.41 -4.60 -11.87
C GLU A 144 -4.16 -4.79 -10.54
N GLY A 145 -4.52 -6.04 -10.24
CA GLY A 145 -5.30 -6.41 -9.06
C GLY A 145 -4.48 -6.82 -7.85
N GLY A 146 -3.17 -6.97 -7.99
CA GLY A 146 -2.27 -7.38 -6.92
C GLY A 146 -2.03 -6.25 -5.91
N PHE A 147 -2.30 -6.51 -4.61
CA PHE A 147 -1.91 -5.58 -3.57
C PHE A 147 -0.44 -5.80 -3.25
N ASP A 148 0.40 -4.89 -3.71
CA ASP A 148 1.83 -4.83 -3.45
C ASP A 148 2.09 -3.70 -2.45
N ALA A 149 2.66 -4.04 -1.30
CA ALA A 149 2.87 -3.12 -0.17
C ALA A 149 4.34 -2.86 0.08
#